data_85e54fa2caa26cc213f2a6f0860f27ed
#
_entry.id   85e54fa2caa26cc213f2a6f0860f27ed
#
_cell.length_a   1.000
_cell.length_b   1.000
_cell.length_c   1.000
_cell.angle_alpha   90.00
_cell.angle_beta   90.00
_cell.angle_gamma   90.00
#
_symmetry.space_group_name_H-M   'P 1'
#
loop_
_entity.id
_entity.type
_entity.pdbx_description
1 polymer ?
#
loop_
_entity_poly.entity_id
_entity_poly.type
_entity_poly.pdbx_seq_one_letter_code
_entity_poly.pdbx_strand_id
1 'polypeptide(L)'
;MLRGIIEQKEISKESFAAKKDQIKEQALKRFIENDSGSDSTLEKVSIKDNTLKSRGKLLNDYDSIAMERILGKSDLFPISYLQMGTNSGNSICRIQIRDDKGSFIGSGTGFLVSENVLMTNNHVIDSMETALHSLAEFNYQDGVNFMPCLTCSFRLNPEQFFVTDEELDFTLVALKDNPSSEKRPKDFGHLHLISEEGKILEGEYVSIIQHPNGGPKAVTIRENKVRSIFDDFIHYLTDTEPSSSGSPVFNDQWIVVALHHSGVPNPNKKNAWIANEGIRISSISNYFAKKFNAFTAEEKVFIREIFPNLDIGSEPNSTQSTPFQRDMGYDSTFLGLETRVDLPQLSDEMKKDVSYMDNGSYVLDYTHFSIVMCRSRCLAYFTAVNIDGSQAKNIKRSGDSWNFDPRIPKDAQYGDELYAKNDLDRGHLVRRL
;
A
#
# COMPACT_ATOMS: atom_id res chain seq x y z
N MET A 1 -12.45 -30.36 -4.90
CA MET A 1 -12.77 -31.06 -3.64
C MET A 1 -11.47 -31.46 -2.98
N LEU A 2 -10.82 -30.51 -2.27
CA LEU A 2 -9.68 -30.73 -1.38
C LEU A 2 -9.84 -29.73 -0.22
N ARG A 3 -10.84 -29.95 0.63
CA ARG A 3 -10.83 -29.41 1.98
C ARG A 3 -9.88 -30.31 2.77
N GLY A 4 -8.62 -29.87 2.89
CA GLY A 4 -7.70 -30.45 3.87
C GLY A 4 -8.32 -30.32 5.25
N ILE A 5 -8.18 -31.37 6.03
CA ILE A 5 -8.55 -31.42 7.44
C ILE A 5 -7.78 -30.30 8.14
N ILE A 6 -8.49 -29.21 8.46
CA ILE A 6 -7.96 -28.16 9.32
C ILE A 6 -7.92 -28.79 10.71
N GLU A 7 -6.71 -29.07 11.22
CA GLU A 7 -6.54 -29.36 12.64
C GLU A 7 -7.10 -28.17 13.40
N GLN A 8 -8.15 -28.40 14.20
CA GLN A 8 -8.70 -27.40 15.12
C GLN A 8 -7.61 -27.03 16.14
N LYS A 9 -6.90 -25.92 15.89
CA LYS A 9 -6.00 -25.35 16.89
C LYS A 9 -6.85 -24.72 17.97
N GLU A 10 -6.64 -25.13 19.20
CA GLU A 10 -7.34 -24.58 20.37
C GLU A 10 -6.99 -23.09 20.53
N ILE A 11 -8.02 -22.22 20.44
CA ILE A 11 -7.87 -20.78 20.63
C ILE A 11 -7.84 -20.50 22.13
N SER A 12 -6.65 -20.33 22.69
CA SER A 12 -6.47 -20.08 24.12
C SER A 12 -5.52 -18.90 24.38
N LYS A 13 -5.59 -18.33 25.60
CA LYS A 13 -4.62 -17.30 26.03
C LYS A 13 -3.18 -17.82 26.00
N GLU A 14 -2.98 -19.09 26.34
CA GLU A 14 -1.68 -19.74 26.35
C GLU A 14 -1.12 -19.88 24.92
N SER A 15 -1.94 -20.30 23.94
CA SER A 15 -1.50 -20.42 22.55
C SER A 15 -1.16 -19.05 21.93
N PHE A 16 -1.95 -18.00 22.26
CA PHE A 16 -1.70 -16.63 21.83
C PHE A 16 -0.39 -16.08 22.42
N ALA A 17 -0.15 -16.31 23.72
CA ALA A 17 1.09 -15.90 24.38
C ALA A 17 2.32 -16.62 23.81
N ALA A 18 2.22 -17.94 23.59
CA ALA A 18 3.31 -18.74 23.04
C ALA A 18 3.74 -18.27 21.64
N LYS A 19 2.78 -17.91 20.77
CA LYS A 19 3.09 -17.35 19.43
C LYS A 19 3.84 -16.03 19.54
N LYS A 20 3.42 -15.11 20.41
CA LYS A 20 4.13 -13.84 20.64
C LYS A 20 5.57 -14.06 21.10
N ASP A 21 5.81 -15.04 21.96
CA ASP A 21 7.17 -15.32 22.44
C ASP A 21 8.03 -15.95 21.35
N GLN A 22 7.48 -16.83 20.51
CA GLN A 22 8.18 -17.36 19.33
C GLN A 22 8.63 -16.26 18.36
N ILE A 23 7.78 -15.28 18.09
CA ILE A 23 8.10 -14.15 17.21
C ILE A 23 9.23 -13.29 17.78
N LYS A 24 9.19 -13.01 19.10
CA LYS A 24 10.28 -12.28 19.77
C LYS A 24 11.63 -13.01 19.68
N GLU A 25 11.64 -14.34 19.81
CA GLU A 25 12.84 -15.15 19.64
C GLU A 25 13.39 -15.06 18.21
N GLN A 26 12.51 -15.12 17.21
CA GLN A 26 12.89 -14.97 15.79
C GLN A 26 13.44 -13.57 15.51
N ALA A 27 12.81 -12.52 16.05
CA ALA A 27 13.27 -11.14 15.90
C ALA A 27 14.66 -10.95 16.55
N LEU A 28 14.88 -11.52 17.72
CA LEU A 28 16.20 -11.51 18.37
C LEU A 28 17.27 -12.24 17.55
N LYS A 29 16.91 -13.40 16.99
CA LYS A 29 17.83 -14.17 16.13
C LYS A 29 18.26 -13.36 14.91
N ARG A 30 17.31 -12.75 14.20
CA ARG A 30 17.60 -11.86 13.06
C ARG A 30 18.49 -10.68 13.45
N PHE A 31 18.24 -10.07 14.62
CA PHE A 31 19.08 -9.01 15.14
C PHE A 31 20.53 -9.45 15.35
N ILE A 32 20.74 -10.60 16.04
CA ILE A 32 22.08 -11.11 16.34
C ILE A 32 22.85 -11.49 15.07
N GLU A 33 22.18 -12.15 14.12
CA GLU A 33 22.79 -12.58 12.85
C GLU A 33 23.28 -11.40 12.00
N ASN A 34 22.64 -10.24 12.12
CA ASN A 34 22.95 -9.04 11.33
C ASN A 34 23.76 -7.97 12.08
N ASP A 35 23.77 -7.97 13.42
CA ASP A 35 24.53 -7.01 14.24
C ASP A 35 26.00 -7.44 14.45
N SER A 36 26.41 -8.62 13.99
CA SER A 36 27.77 -9.14 14.13
C SER A 36 28.83 -8.39 13.31
N GLY A 37 28.54 -7.19 12.78
CA GLY A 37 29.42 -6.46 11.87
C GLY A 37 29.51 -4.94 11.96
N SER A 38 28.78 -4.24 12.84
CA SER A 38 28.87 -2.77 12.79
C SER A 38 28.86 -2.08 14.15
N ASP A 39 30.02 -2.01 14.76
CA ASP A 39 30.39 -0.83 15.54
C ASP A 39 30.69 0.29 14.51
N SER A 40 29.70 0.79 13.85
CA SER A 40 29.84 1.87 12.87
C SER A 40 29.27 3.15 13.45
N THR A 41 30.17 4.00 13.93
CA THR A 41 30.08 5.44 13.72
C THR A 41 29.35 5.73 12.42
N LEU A 42 28.41 6.65 12.46
CA LEU A 42 27.47 7.16 11.43
C LEU A 42 28.07 7.55 10.05
N GLU A 43 29.23 7.04 9.68
CA GLU A 43 29.91 7.32 8.41
C GLU A 43 29.87 6.08 7.51
N LYS A 44 29.06 6.18 6.47
CA LYS A 44 28.94 5.32 5.30
C LYS A 44 27.80 4.28 5.33
N VAL A 45 26.58 4.74 5.32
CA VAL A 45 25.50 3.95 4.72
C VAL A 45 25.66 4.00 3.20
N SER A 46 26.20 2.96 2.60
CA SER A 46 26.17 2.77 1.15
C SER A 46 24.73 2.45 0.73
N ILE A 47 23.92 3.49 0.57
CA ILE A 47 22.55 3.34 0.09
C ILE A 47 22.63 2.89 -1.37
N LYS A 48 22.03 1.74 -1.69
CA LYS A 48 21.96 1.23 -3.06
C LYS A 48 21.35 2.32 -3.96
N ASP A 49 21.99 2.67 -5.08
CA ASP A 49 21.53 3.72 -6.02
C ASP A 49 20.06 3.58 -6.43
N ASN A 50 19.56 2.34 -6.55
CA ASN A 50 18.17 2.06 -6.87
C ASN A 50 17.20 2.47 -5.76
N THR A 51 17.59 2.34 -4.48
CA THR A 51 16.77 2.74 -3.34
C THR A 51 16.62 4.25 -3.26
N LEU A 52 17.71 5.00 -3.52
CA LEU A 52 17.66 6.47 -3.63
C LEU A 52 16.79 6.95 -4.79
N LYS A 53 16.87 6.28 -5.96
CA LYS A 53 16.01 6.59 -7.11
C LYS A 53 14.53 6.33 -6.82
N SER A 54 14.22 5.22 -6.15
CA SER A 54 12.85 4.91 -5.71
C SER A 54 12.35 5.93 -4.68
N ARG A 55 13.22 6.30 -3.72
CA ARG A 55 12.90 7.33 -2.72
C ARG A 55 12.60 8.69 -3.37
N GLY A 56 13.42 9.11 -4.33
CA GLY A 56 13.20 10.36 -5.08
C GLY A 56 11.87 10.40 -5.84
N LYS A 57 11.35 9.24 -6.27
CA LYS A 57 10.03 9.15 -6.91
C LYS A 57 8.86 9.29 -5.94
N LEU A 58 9.07 8.94 -4.68
CA LEU A 58 8.04 8.97 -3.62
C LEU A 58 7.97 10.32 -2.90
N LEU A 59 9.02 11.14 -3.01
CA LEU A 59 9.04 12.50 -2.48
C LEU A 59 8.47 13.46 -3.51
N ASN A 60 7.51 14.28 -3.11
CA ASN A 60 7.03 15.37 -3.95
C ASN A 60 8.10 16.47 -4.05
N ASP A 61 8.28 17.05 -5.24
CA ASP A 61 9.26 18.13 -5.51
C ASP A 61 9.09 19.36 -4.61
N TYR A 62 7.93 19.53 -4.01
CA TYR A 62 7.63 20.61 -3.06
C TYR A 62 8.07 20.31 -1.62
N ASP A 63 8.58 19.11 -1.33
CA ASP A 63 9.04 18.75 0.01
C ASP A 63 10.57 18.91 0.13
N SER A 64 11.07 20.12 -0.11
CA SER A 64 12.48 20.48 0.17
C SER A 64 12.85 20.21 1.63
N ILE A 65 11.89 20.31 2.54
CA ILE A 65 12.02 20.02 3.96
C ILE A 65 12.22 18.50 4.18
N ALA A 66 11.60 17.64 3.35
CA ALA A 66 11.81 16.19 3.43
C ALA A 66 13.26 15.80 3.08
N MET A 67 13.86 16.44 2.08
CA MET A 67 15.26 16.21 1.73
C MET A 67 16.23 16.70 2.82
N GLU A 68 15.95 17.82 3.48
CA GLU A 68 16.74 18.29 4.62
C GLU A 68 16.61 17.36 5.82
N ARG A 69 15.47 16.75 6.06
CA ARG A 69 15.25 15.76 7.12
C ARG A 69 16.01 14.46 6.88
N ILE A 70 16.02 13.94 5.64
CA ILE A 70 16.85 12.78 5.25
C ILE A 70 18.32 13.02 5.60
N LEU A 71 18.77 14.26 5.49
CA LEU A 71 20.12 14.67 5.87
C LEU A 71 20.26 14.98 7.37
N GLY A 72 19.19 14.79 8.17
CA GLY A 72 19.20 15.05 9.61
C GLY A 72 19.33 16.52 10.02
N LYS A 73 18.95 17.45 9.13
CA LYS A 73 19.18 18.89 9.32
C LYS A 73 17.95 19.70 9.77
N SER A 74 16.75 19.12 9.74
CA SER A 74 15.52 19.86 10.08
C SER A 74 14.46 18.98 10.73
N ASP A 75 13.88 19.45 11.85
CA ASP A 75 12.73 18.86 12.55
C ASP A 75 11.42 19.58 12.20
N LEU A 76 11.42 20.44 11.19
CA LEU A 76 10.23 21.20 10.78
C LEU A 76 9.32 20.34 9.89
N PHE A 77 8.03 20.36 10.21
CA PHE A 77 6.97 19.73 9.44
C PHE A 77 5.93 20.76 9.00
N PRO A 78 5.38 20.68 7.79
CA PRO A 78 4.20 21.44 7.42
C PRO A 78 3.06 21.11 8.38
N ILE A 79 2.19 22.09 8.71
CA ILE A 79 1.05 21.87 9.61
C ILE A 79 0.10 20.77 9.10
N SER A 80 0.05 20.55 7.79
CA SER A 80 -0.70 19.47 7.15
C SER A 80 -0.27 18.07 7.62
N TYR A 81 0.95 17.91 8.12
CA TYR A 81 1.43 16.65 8.72
C TYR A 81 0.49 16.14 9.83
N LEU A 82 0.03 17.05 10.70
CA LEU A 82 -0.89 16.69 11.79
C LEU A 82 -2.26 16.25 11.24
N GLN A 83 -2.76 16.93 10.21
CA GLN A 83 -4.03 16.57 9.57
C GLN A 83 -3.93 15.21 8.86
N MET A 84 -2.83 14.97 8.14
CA MET A 84 -2.59 13.67 7.48
C MET A 84 -2.52 12.53 8.51
N GLY A 85 -1.84 12.75 9.64
CA GLY A 85 -1.78 11.78 10.73
C GLY A 85 -3.16 11.47 11.32
N THR A 86 -3.97 12.50 11.55
CA THR A 86 -5.35 12.34 12.03
C THR A 86 -6.20 11.55 11.04
N ASN A 87 -6.12 11.88 9.74
CA ASN A 87 -6.85 11.17 8.69
C ASN A 87 -6.43 9.70 8.61
N SER A 88 -5.12 9.41 8.63
CA SER A 88 -4.59 8.04 8.67
C SER A 88 -5.07 7.27 9.91
N GLY A 89 -5.17 7.97 11.04
CA GLY A 89 -5.64 7.40 12.30
C GLY A 89 -7.09 6.89 12.25
N ASN A 90 -7.94 7.45 11.38
CA ASN A 90 -9.34 7.02 11.28
C ASN A 90 -9.48 5.57 10.83
N SER A 91 -8.63 5.10 9.92
CA SER A 91 -8.65 3.74 9.37
C SER A 91 -8.04 2.68 10.30
N ILE A 92 -7.53 3.06 11.47
CA ILE A 92 -6.87 2.17 12.43
C ILE A 92 -7.84 1.78 13.55
N CYS A 93 -7.87 0.50 13.88
CA CYS A 93 -8.76 -0.07 14.87
C CYS A 93 -8.03 -0.91 15.92
N ARG A 94 -8.65 -1.06 17.08
CA ARG A 94 -8.30 -2.11 18.03
C ARG A 94 -8.93 -3.41 17.58
N ILE A 95 -8.19 -4.51 17.63
CA ILE A 95 -8.72 -5.86 17.45
C ILE A 95 -8.94 -6.48 18.82
N GLN A 96 -10.15 -6.93 19.10
CA GLN A 96 -10.48 -7.78 20.25
C GLN A 96 -10.44 -9.24 19.79
N ILE A 97 -9.49 -10.00 20.30
CA ILE A 97 -9.36 -11.44 20.04
C ILE A 97 -10.22 -12.18 21.06
N ARG A 98 -11.09 -13.06 20.58
CA ARG A 98 -12.02 -13.82 21.43
C ARG A 98 -11.93 -15.31 21.10
N ASP A 99 -12.20 -16.16 22.09
CA ASP A 99 -12.34 -17.59 21.90
C ASP A 99 -13.73 -17.96 21.32
N ASP A 100 -13.95 -19.25 21.07
CA ASP A 100 -15.20 -19.83 20.56
C ASP A 100 -16.41 -19.57 21.49
N LYS A 101 -16.16 -19.32 22.77
CA LYS A 101 -17.17 -18.96 23.79
C LYS A 101 -17.42 -17.47 23.87
N GLY A 102 -16.72 -16.66 23.07
CA GLY A 102 -16.79 -15.21 23.10
C GLY A 102 -16.01 -14.53 24.22
N SER A 103 -15.20 -15.27 24.97
CA SER A 103 -14.37 -14.71 26.05
C SER A 103 -13.19 -13.95 25.46
N PHE A 104 -12.84 -12.81 26.05
CA PHE A 104 -11.69 -12.02 25.66
C PHE A 104 -10.37 -12.74 25.99
N ILE A 105 -9.52 -12.99 24.99
CA ILE A 105 -8.22 -13.63 25.16
C ILE A 105 -7.04 -12.70 24.94
N GLY A 106 -7.23 -11.64 24.17
CA GLY A 106 -6.18 -10.67 23.91
C GLY A 106 -6.62 -9.53 22.98
N SER A 107 -5.72 -8.62 22.71
CA SER A 107 -5.93 -7.53 21.76
C SER A 107 -4.73 -7.30 20.88
N GLY A 108 -4.98 -6.72 19.72
CA GLY A 108 -4.00 -6.24 18.76
C GLY A 108 -4.47 -4.95 18.12
N THR A 109 -3.71 -4.49 17.16
CA THR A 109 -4.05 -3.37 16.29
C THR A 109 -4.25 -3.88 14.87
N GLY A 110 -5.08 -3.21 14.08
CA GLY A 110 -5.24 -3.44 12.66
C GLY A 110 -5.62 -2.15 11.94
N PHE A 111 -5.58 -2.16 10.63
CA PHE A 111 -5.93 -1.00 9.81
C PHE A 111 -6.54 -1.41 8.48
N LEU A 112 -7.46 -0.59 7.97
CA LEU A 112 -8.05 -0.79 6.66
C LEU A 112 -7.05 -0.52 5.54
N VAL A 113 -6.98 -1.44 4.58
CA VAL A 113 -6.14 -1.37 3.37
C VAL A 113 -6.98 -1.29 2.09
N SER A 114 -8.29 -1.47 2.20
CA SER A 114 -9.31 -1.19 1.20
C SER A 114 -10.61 -0.78 1.89
N GLU A 115 -11.71 -0.61 1.17
CA GLU A 115 -13.00 -0.20 1.74
C GLU A 115 -13.51 -1.11 2.88
N ASN A 116 -13.15 -2.40 2.84
CA ASN A 116 -13.61 -3.39 3.83
C ASN A 116 -12.59 -4.48 4.17
N VAL A 117 -11.31 -4.34 3.79
CA VAL A 117 -10.27 -5.29 4.15
C VAL A 117 -9.33 -4.69 5.19
N LEU A 118 -9.14 -5.44 6.27
CA LEU A 118 -8.26 -5.15 7.38
C LEU A 118 -6.92 -5.89 7.23
N MET A 119 -5.82 -5.22 7.55
CA MET A 119 -4.50 -5.82 7.74
C MET A 119 -4.15 -5.85 9.22
N THR A 120 -3.59 -6.98 9.66
CA THR A 120 -2.99 -7.18 10.99
C THR A 120 -1.92 -8.26 10.94
N ASN A 121 -1.36 -8.69 12.07
CA ASN A 121 -0.41 -9.81 12.10
C ASN A 121 -1.11 -11.19 12.14
N ASN A 122 -0.39 -12.24 11.68
CA ASN A 122 -0.83 -13.62 11.83
C ASN A 122 -0.96 -14.00 13.31
N HIS A 123 0.00 -13.64 14.17
CA HIS A 123 -0.09 -13.96 15.59
C HIS A 123 -1.23 -13.22 16.34
N VAL A 124 -1.87 -12.22 15.71
CA VAL A 124 -3.09 -11.56 16.21
C VAL A 124 -4.34 -12.30 15.73
N ILE A 125 -4.42 -12.59 14.41
CA ILE A 125 -5.52 -13.35 13.78
C ILE A 125 -4.89 -14.44 12.91
N ASP A 126 -4.76 -15.62 13.48
CA ASP A 126 -3.99 -16.72 12.89
C ASP A 126 -4.81 -17.66 12.00
N SER A 127 -6.12 -17.61 12.10
CA SER A 127 -7.02 -18.54 11.44
C SER A 127 -8.38 -17.92 11.16
N MET A 128 -9.11 -18.51 10.22
CA MET A 128 -10.50 -18.14 9.96
C MET A 128 -11.38 -18.28 11.22
N GLU A 129 -11.09 -19.27 12.06
CA GLU A 129 -11.82 -19.52 13.29
C GLU A 129 -11.59 -18.39 14.29
N THR A 130 -10.35 -17.97 14.53
CA THR A 130 -10.01 -16.79 15.35
C THR A 130 -10.67 -15.53 14.79
N ALA A 131 -10.67 -15.36 13.48
CA ALA A 131 -11.31 -14.22 12.82
C ALA A 131 -12.83 -14.18 13.08
N LEU A 132 -13.55 -15.30 12.94
CA LEU A 132 -15.00 -15.36 13.13
C LEU A 132 -15.47 -14.90 14.51
N HIS A 133 -14.65 -15.10 15.54
CA HIS A 133 -14.97 -14.73 16.90
C HIS A 133 -14.47 -13.35 17.30
N SER A 134 -13.58 -12.76 16.52
CA SER A 134 -12.92 -11.48 16.82
C SER A 134 -13.70 -10.27 16.32
N LEU A 135 -13.38 -9.08 16.87
CA LEU A 135 -14.01 -7.80 16.53
C LEU A 135 -12.95 -6.76 16.21
N ALA A 136 -13.23 -5.92 15.23
CA ALA A 136 -12.48 -4.69 14.91
C ALA A 136 -13.24 -3.48 15.45
N GLU A 137 -12.60 -2.68 16.31
CA GLU A 137 -13.20 -1.52 16.97
C GLU A 137 -12.53 -0.23 16.49
N PHE A 138 -13.26 0.50 15.66
CA PHE A 138 -12.84 1.81 15.15
C PHE A 138 -13.26 2.92 16.12
N ASN A 139 -12.54 4.04 16.05
CA ASN A 139 -12.79 5.21 16.87
C ASN A 139 -12.66 4.95 18.39
N TYR A 140 -11.98 3.87 18.79
CA TYR A 140 -11.66 3.60 20.19
C TYR A 140 -10.49 4.50 20.62
N GLN A 141 -10.83 5.72 20.97
CA GLN A 141 -9.90 6.81 21.31
C GLN A 141 -10.58 7.87 22.14
N ASP A 142 -9.81 8.74 22.77
CA ASP A 142 -10.32 9.92 23.43
C ASP A 142 -10.43 11.09 22.44
N GLY A 143 -11.47 11.89 22.60
CA GLY A 143 -11.64 13.13 21.85
C GLY A 143 -10.79 14.27 22.41
N VAL A 144 -10.82 15.44 21.74
CA VAL A 144 -10.09 16.65 22.18
C VAL A 144 -10.55 17.18 23.54
N ASN A 145 -11.70 16.74 24.04
CA ASN A 145 -12.25 17.06 25.34
C ASN A 145 -11.88 16.01 26.41
N PHE A 146 -10.98 15.07 26.11
CA PHE A 146 -10.56 13.94 26.95
C PHE A 146 -11.70 12.98 27.34
N MET A 147 -12.79 13.01 26.59
CA MET A 147 -13.89 12.05 26.77
C MET A 147 -13.77 10.95 25.70
N PRO A 148 -14.12 9.69 26.03
CA PRO A 148 -14.12 8.60 25.05
C PRO A 148 -15.03 8.92 23.86
N CYS A 149 -14.55 8.65 22.67
CA CYS A 149 -15.35 8.73 21.45
C CYS A 149 -16.30 7.53 21.34
N LEU A 150 -17.38 7.70 20.56
CA LEU A 150 -18.27 6.58 20.24
C LEU A 150 -17.55 5.55 19.39
N THR A 151 -17.37 4.36 19.94
CA THR A 151 -16.69 3.24 19.26
C THR A 151 -17.65 2.56 18.29
N CYS A 152 -17.15 2.24 17.09
CA CYS A 152 -17.87 1.47 16.09
C CYS A 152 -17.21 0.09 15.95
N SER A 153 -17.97 -0.98 16.19
CA SER A 153 -17.44 -2.36 16.17
C SER A 153 -17.98 -3.14 14.98
N PHE A 154 -17.08 -3.86 14.30
CA PHE A 154 -17.38 -4.71 13.14
C PHE A 154 -16.87 -6.13 13.40
N ARG A 155 -17.61 -7.13 12.92
CA ARG A 155 -17.14 -8.52 12.89
C ARG A 155 -16.20 -8.71 11.72
N LEU A 156 -15.20 -9.58 11.90
CA LEU A 156 -14.39 -10.03 10.80
C LEU A 156 -15.22 -11.01 9.94
N ASN A 157 -14.95 -11.05 8.63
CA ASN A 157 -15.65 -11.86 7.64
C ASN A 157 -14.67 -12.70 6.81
N PRO A 158 -14.03 -13.71 7.44
CA PRO A 158 -13.04 -14.52 6.76
C PRO A 158 -13.61 -15.38 5.62
N GLU A 159 -14.93 -15.59 5.57
CA GLU A 159 -15.59 -16.29 4.47
C GLU A 159 -15.58 -15.48 3.17
N GLN A 160 -15.55 -14.16 3.26
CA GLN A 160 -15.48 -13.25 2.10
C GLN A 160 -14.05 -13.11 1.60
N PHE A 161 -13.10 -12.86 2.49
CA PHE A 161 -11.68 -12.76 2.16
C PHE A 161 -10.83 -13.01 3.39
N PHE A 162 -9.88 -13.95 3.28
CA PHE A 162 -8.92 -14.27 4.33
C PHE A 162 -7.63 -14.79 3.71
N VAL A 163 -6.54 -14.08 3.91
CA VAL A 163 -5.19 -14.51 3.52
C VAL A 163 -4.25 -14.26 4.68
N THR A 164 -3.52 -15.29 5.08
CA THR A 164 -2.56 -15.20 6.18
C THR A 164 -1.27 -15.93 5.85
N ASP A 165 -0.17 -15.47 6.41
CA ASP A 165 1.14 -16.10 6.28
C ASP A 165 1.87 -16.03 7.63
N GLU A 166 2.28 -17.17 8.15
CA GLU A 166 2.94 -17.30 9.45
C GLU A 166 4.41 -16.85 9.38
N GLU A 167 5.08 -17.06 8.25
CA GLU A 167 6.49 -16.72 8.07
C GLU A 167 6.71 -15.20 8.00
N LEU A 168 5.88 -14.50 7.23
CA LEU A 168 5.85 -13.03 7.17
C LEU A 168 4.96 -12.40 8.25
N ASP A 169 4.31 -13.20 9.09
CA ASP A 169 3.45 -12.76 10.19
C ASP A 169 2.44 -11.67 9.80
N PHE A 170 1.68 -11.87 8.71
CA PHE A 170 0.59 -10.97 8.33
C PHE A 170 -0.73 -11.70 8.10
N THR A 171 -1.84 -10.99 8.28
CA THR A 171 -3.19 -11.43 7.93
C THR A 171 -3.96 -10.30 7.28
N LEU A 172 -4.62 -10.62 6.17
CA LEU A 172 -5.64 -9.78 5.53
C LEU A 172 -7.00 -10.46 5.69
N VAL A 173 -7.98 -9.73 6.18
CA VAL A 173 -9.32 -10.25 6.41
C VAL A 173 -10.39 -9.21 6.10
N ALA A 174 -11.49 -9.62 5.44
CA ALA A 174 -12.61 -8.72 5.21
C ALA A 174 -13.37 -8.41 6.51
N LEU A 175 -14.07 -7.28 6.53
CA LEU A 175 -15.00 -6.87 7.57
C LEU A 175 -16.44 -7.04 7.09
N LYS A 176 -17.33 -7.38 8.01
CA LYS A 176 -18.76 -7.45 7.77
C LYS A 176 -19.43 -6.14 8.17
N ASP A 177 -20.30 -5.61 7.32
CA ASP A 177 -21.14 -4.48 7.67
C ASP A 177 -21.95 -4.79 8.93
N ASN A 178 -22.06 -3.81 9.81
CA ASN A 178 -22.89 -3.88 11.00
C ASN A 178 -24.18 -3.07 10.76
N PRO A 179 -25.34 -3.73 10.57
CA PRO A 179 -26.60 -3.02 10.32
C PRO A 179 -27.05 -2.10 11.46
N SER A 180 -26.52 -2.32 12.67
CA SER A 180 -26.82 -1.48 13.85
C SER A 180 -25.88 -0.28 13.99
N SER A 181 -24.87 -0.17 13.14
CA SER A 181 -23.93 0.96 13.11
C SER A 181 -24.37 1.98 12.07
N GLU A 182 -24.33 3.26 12.42
CA GLU A 182 -24.54 4.35 11.46
C GLU A 182 -23.41 4.44 10.42
N LYS A 183 -22.21 3.93 10.75
CA LYS A 183 -21.04 3.92 9.91
C LYS A 183 -20.75 2.52 9.38
N ARG A 184 -20.23 2.44 8.16
CA ARG A 184 -19.67 1.24 7.54
C ARG A 184 -18.15 1.27 7.62
N PRO A 185 -17.43 0.16 7.43
CA PRO A 185 -15.95 0.15 7.44
C PRO A 185 -15.35 1.22 6.53
N LYS A 186 -15.84 1.38 5.30
CA LYS A 186 -15.37 2.37 4.33
C LYS A 186 -15.45 3.83 4.78
N ASP A 187 -16.34 4.16 5.71
CA ASP A 187 -16.53 5.52 6.20
C ASP A 187 -15.37 5.98 7.12
N PHE A 188 -14.45 5.05 7.47
CA PHE A 188 -13.21 5.31 8.19
C PHE A 188 -12.02 5.56 7.27
N GLY A 189 -12.21 5.45 5.94
CA GLY A 189 -11.12 5.49 4.96
C GLY A 189 -10.22 4.27 5.04
N HIS A 190 -9.17 4.22 4.22
CA HIS A 190 -8.18 3.16 4.23
C HIS A 190 -6.78 3.69 3.87
N LEU A 191 -5.77 2.94 4.22
CA LEU A 191 -4.37 3.26 3.94
C LEU A 191 -3.95 2.60 2.63
N HIS A 192 -3.51 3.40 1.67
CA HIS A 192 -2.98 2.87 0.41
C HIS A 192 -1.61 2.22 0.63
N LEU A 193 -1.47 0.97 0.19
CA LEU A 193 -0.22 0.24 0.26
C LEU A 193 0.57 0.42 -1.04
N ILE A 194 1.82 0.83 -0.90
CA ILE A 194 2.75 1.02 -2.01
C ILE A 194 3.69 -0.17 -2.08
N SER A 195 3.72 -0.86 -3.23
CA SER A 195 4.54 -2.06 -3.45
C SER A 195 6.03 -1.76 -3.55
N GLU A 196 6.39 -0.58 -4.05
CA GLU A 196 7.76 -0.17 -4.34
C GLU A 196 8.64 -0.14 -3.09
N GLU A 197 9.91 -0.43 -3.27
CA GLU A 197 10.95 -0.25 -2.26
C GLU A 197 11.38 1.22 -2.15
N GLY A 198 12.15 1.55 -1.11
CA GLY A 198 12.68 2.91 -0.92
C GLY A 198 11.74 3.88 -0.22
N LYS A 199 10.64 3.38 0.37
CA LYS A 199 9.71 4.20 1.17
C LYS A 199 10.33 4.75 2.44
N ILE A 200 11.38 4.11 2.94
CA ILE A 200 12.12 4.48 4.15
C ILE A 200 13.60 4.12 3.99
N LEU A 201 14.48 4.87 4.61
CA LEU A 201 15.92 4.66 4.65
C LEU A 201 16.41 4.54 6.09
N GLU A 202 17.57 3.89 6.27
CA GLU A 202 18.24 3.88 7.58
C GLU A 202 18.57 5.29 8.03
N GLY A 203 18.32 5.57 9.29
CA GLY A 203 18.51 6.89 9.86
C GLY A 203 17.31 7.84 9.75
N GLU A 204 16.30 7.55 8.89
CA GLU A 204 15.02 8.28 8.88
C GLU A 204 14.16 7.89 10.10
N TYR A 205 13.13 8.70 10.34
CA TYR A 205 12.21 8.47 11.44
C TYR A 205 10.89 7.85 10.94
N VAL A 206 10.23 7.12 11.84
CA VAL A 206 8.91 6.54 11.58
C VAL A 206 7.90 7.03 12.63
N SER A 207 6.63 7.01 12.27
CA SER A 207 5.51 7.25 13.18
C SER A 207 4.64 6.01 13.25
N ILE A 208 4.05 5.73 14.42
CA ILE A 208 3.18 4.57 14.62
C ILE A 208 1.90 5.02 15.28
N ILE A 209 0.75 4.63 14.73
CA ILE A 209 -0.55 4.78 15.38
C ILE A 209 -0.99 3.39 15.82
N GLN A 210 -1.29 3.24 17.12
CA GLN A 210 -1.39 1.95 17.78
C GLN A 210 -2.43 1.95 18.89
N HIS A 211 -2.73 0.77 19.44
CA HIS A 211 -3.55 0.57 20.64
C HIS A 211 -2.72 -0.06 21.77
N PRO A 212 -1.84 0.72 22.43
CA PRO A 212 -0.92 0.20 23.44
C PRO A 212 -1.71 -0.42 24.61
N ASN A 213 -1.33 -1.61 25.05
CA ASN A 213 -2.02 -2.39 26.09
C ASN A 213 -3.51 -2.65 25.81
N GLY A 214 -3.93 -2.58 24.52
CA GLY A 214 -5.34 -2.64 24.13
C GLY A 214 -6.15 -1.42 24.59
N GLY A 215 -5.49 -0.34 24.97
CA GLY A 215 -6.07 0.92 25.38
C GLY A 215 -6.55 1.80 24.22
N PRO A 216 -6.98 3.04 24.50
CA PRO A 216 -7.33 4.03 23.50
C PRO A 216 -6.19 4.24 22.48
N LYS A 217 -6.56 4.62 21.25
CA LYS A 217 -5.61 4.89 20.18
C LYS A 217 -4.58 5.95 20.60
N ALA A 218 -3.31 5.65 20.35
CA ALA A 218 -2.20 6.54 20.62
C ALA A 218 -1.28 6.63 19.42
N VAL A 219 -0.50 7.70 19.35
CA VAL A 219 0.51 7.91 18.30
C VAL A 219 1.88 8.11 18.91
N THR A 220 2.90 7.50 18.30
CA THR A 220 4.31 7.71 18.61
C THR A 220 4.98 8.39 17.42
N ILE A 221 5.51 9.61 17.61
CA ILE A 221 6.05 10.47 16.53
C ILE A 221 7.55 10.75 16.72
N ARG A 222 8.09 10.65 17.92
CA ARG A 222 9.47 11.04 18.25
C ARG A 222 10.35 9.85 18.58
N GLU A 223 11.67 10.03 18.35
CA GLU A 223 12.73 9.07 18.69
C GLU A 223 12.59 7.69 18.03
N ASN A 224 11.85 7.62 16.94
CA ASN A 224 11.50 6.39 16.22
C ASN A 224 12.45 6.20 15.03
N LYS A 225 13.75 6.22 15.26
CA LYS A 225 14.78 6.15 14.21
C LYS A 225 14.87 4.73 13.63
N VAL A 226 14.84 4.61 12.29
CA VAL A 226 15.13 3.36 11.59
C VAL A 226 16.62 3.04 11.78
N ARG A 227 16.90 1.87 12.35
CA ARG A 227 18.25 1.40 12.67
C ARG A 227 18.83 0.53 11.56
N SER A 228 18.01 -0.39 11.03
CA SER A 228 18.45 -1.34 10.00
C SER A 228 17.30 -1.74 9.10
N ILE A 229 17.59 -1.99 7.81
CA ILE A 229 16.65 -2.45 6.81
C ILE A 229 17.15 -3.78 6.24
N PHE A 230 16.39 -4.86 6.46
CA PHE A 230 16.64 -6.20 5.94
C PHE A 230 15.76 -6.48 4.72
N ASP A 231 15.88 -7.66 4.14
CA ASP A 231 15.07 -8.02 2.97
C ASP A 231 13.57 -7.95 3.28
N ASP A 232 13.10 -8.56 4.37
CA ASP A 232 11.69 -8.63 4.72
C ASP A 232 11.29 -7.75 5.91
N PHE A 233 12.25 -7.27 6.71
CA PHE A 233 11.99 -6.58 7.97
C PHE A 233 12.73 -5.24 8.06
N ILE A 234 12.25 -4.38 8.96
CA ILE A 234 12.96 -3.19 9.40
C ILE A 234 13.06 -3.18 10.92
N HIS A 235 14.20 -2.70 11.45
CA HIS A 235 14.36 -2.41 12.87
C HIS A 235 14.36 -0.91 13.11
N TYR A 236 13.64 -0.48 14.13
CA TYR A 236 13.54 0.93 14.52
C TYR A 236 13.39 1.06 16.03
N LEU A 237 13.84 2.21 16.53
CA LEU A 237 13.68 2.58 17.94
C LEU A 237 12.32 3.24 18.08
N THR A 238 11.48 2.79 19.00
CA THR A 238 10.22 3.41 19.35
C THR A 238 9.68 2.85 20.65
N ASP A 239 8.86 3.61 21.32
CA ASP A 239 8.10 3.14 22.48
C ASP A 239 6.86 2.40 21.97
N THR A 240 6.86 1.08 22.14
CA THR A 240 5.70 0.23 21.88
C THR A 240 5.40 -0.60 23.12
N GLU A 241 4.11 -0.82 23.34
CA GLU A 241 3.58 -1.60 24.44
C GLU A 241 2.87 -2.85 23.89
N PRO A 242 2.58 -3.86 24.73
CA PRO A 242 1.77 -4.99 24.30
C PRO A 242 0.49 -4.54 23.57
N SER A 243 0.02 -5.31 22.58
CA SER A 243 -1.14 -5.01 21.71
C SER A 243 -0.90 -3.97 20.61
N SER A 244 0.33 -3.46 20.46
CA SER A 244 0.74 -2.65 19.31
C SER A 244 0.94 -3.48 18.04
N SER A 245 1.05 -4.82 18.15
CA SER A 245 1.15 -5.75 17.02
C SER A 245 0.00 -5.52 16.04
N GLY A 246 0.33 -5.42 14.74
CA GLY A 246 -0.61 -5.13 13.67
C GLY A 246 -0.77 -3.63 13.38
N SER A 247 0.00 -2.76 14.02
CA SER A 247 -0.02 -1.32 13.75
C SER A 247 0.70 -0.99 12.45
N PRO A 248 0.20 -0.02 11.66
CA PRO A 248 0.95 0.53 10.54
C PRO A 248 2.11 1.39 11.02
N VAL A 249 3.26 1.22 10.39
CA VAL A 249 4.46 2.04 10.58
C VAL A 249 4.56 2.98 9.39
N PHE A 250 4.59 4.28 9.65
CA PHE A 250 4.58 5.33 8.64
C PHE A 250 5.94 6.02 8.53
N ASN A 251 6.27 6.46 7.33
CA ASN A 251 7.33 7.46 7.15
C ASN A 251 6.79 8.88 7.39
N ASP A 252 7.63 9.89 7.20
CA ASP A 252 7.27 11.31 7.37
C ASP A 252 6.19 11.84 6.40
N GLN A 253 5.85 11.10 5.35
CA GLN A 253 4.77 11.41 4.42
C GLN A 253 3.47 10.65 4.73
N TRP A 254 3.38 9.99 5.88
CA TRP A 254 2.28 9.12 6.28
C TRP A 254 2.01 7.96 5.31
N ILE A 255 3.07 7.53 4.59
CA ILE A 255 3.03 6.32 3.76
C ILE A 255 3.35 5.11 4.66
N VAL A 256 2.55 4.04 4.56
CA VAL A 256 2.81 2.81 5.30
C VAL A 256 4.06 2.12 4.74
N VAL A 257 5.09 1.99 5.56
CA VAL A 257 6.37 1.37 5.20
C VAL A 257 6.49 -0.06 5.72
N ALA A 258 5.89 -0.33 6.89
CA ALA A 258 5.90 -1.65 7.49
C ALA A 258 4.64 -1.91 8.35
N LEU A 259 4.43 -3.19 8.66
CA LEU A 259 3.48 -3.70 9.65
C LEU A 259 4.25 -4.02 10.92
N HIS A 260 4.00 -3.30 12.02
CA HIS A 260 4.64 -3.56 13.32
C HIS A 260 4.25 -4.93 13.84
N HIS A 261 5.24 -5.73 14.24
CA HIS A 261 4.93 -7.07 14.68
C HIS A 261 5.56 -7.48 16.02
N SER A 262 6.72 -6.97 16.38
CA SER A 262 7.38 -7.38 17.62
C SER A 262 8.37 -6.35 18.16
N GLY A 263 8.64 -6.42 19.48
CA GLY A 263 9.85 -5.87 20.05
C GLY A 263 11.00 -6.87 19.96
N VAL A 264 12.23 -6.38 19.80
CA VAL A 264 13.46 -7.15 19.84
C VAL A 264 14.01 -7.11 21.26
N PRO A 265 14.00 -8.24 22.01
CA PRO A 265 14.40 -8.23 23.41
C PRO A 265 15.90 -7.99 23.54
N ASN A 266 16.30 -7.34 24.64
CA ASN A 266 17.71 -7.16 24.97
C ASN A 266 18.30 -8.44 25.58
N PRO A 267 19.28 -9.11 24.94
CA PRO A 267 19.85 -10.36 25.44
C PRO A 267 20.58 -10.19 26.79
N ASN A 268 21.05 -8.96 27.08
CA ASN A 268 21.86 -8.65 28.26
C ASN A 268 21.06 -8.04 29.41
N LYS A 269 19.79 -7.68 29.19
CA LYS A 269 18.98 -7.01 30.22
C LYS A 269 17.53 -7.49 30.18
N LYS A 270 17.11 -8.21 31.22
CA LYS A 270 15.75 -8.72 31.35
C LYS A 270 14.72 -7.57 31.31
N ASN A 271 13.62 -7.76 30.59
CA ASN A 271 12.54 -6.78 30.40
C ASN A 271 12.98 -5.46 29.74
N ALA A 272 14.04 -5.49 28.93
CA ALA A 272 14.46 -4.36 28.12
C ALA A 272 14.41 -4.75 26.63
N TRP A 273 14.19 -3.76 25.78
CA TRP A 273 14.12 -3.89 24.33
C TRP A 273 15.29 -3.14 23.71
N ILE A 274 15.82 -3.63 22.61
CA ILE A 274 16.92 -2.97 21.86
C ILE A 274 16.41 -2.33 20.57
N ALA A 275 15.29 -2.79 20.06
CA ALA A 275 14.62 -2.27 18.88
C ALA A 275 13.17 -2.79 18.83
N ASN A 276 12.42 -2.30 17.87
CA ASN A 276 11.18 -2.90 17.39
C ASN A 276 11.38 -3.39 15.96
N GLU A 277 10.62 -4.39 15.56
CA GLU A 277 10.65 -4.99 14.24
C GLU A 277 9.30 -4.83 13.54
N GLY A 278 9.35 -4.51 12.26
CA GLY A 278 8.17 -4.47 11.39
C GLY A 278 8.43 -5.17 10.07
N ILE A 279 7.40 -5.81 9.52
CA ILE A 279 7.41 -6.48 8.23
C ILE A 279 7.27 -5.42 7.14
N ARG A 280 8.17 -5.40 6.17
CA ARG A 280 8.12 -4.43 5.05
C ARG A 280 6.89 -4.67 4.19
N ILE A 281 6.17 -3.59 3.85
CA ILE A 281 5.01 -3.69 2.95
C ILE A 281 5.41 -4.20 1.56
N SER A 282 6.62 -3.87 1.08
CA SER A 282 7.14 -4.42 -0.18
C SER A 282 7.29 -5.93 -0.15
N SER A 283 7.65 -6.53 0.99
CA SER A 283 7.77 -7.98 1.14
C SER A 283 6.41 -8.67 1.15
N ILE A 284 5.42 -8.07 1.83
CA ILE A 284 4.02 -8.53 1.75
C ILE A 284 3.52 -8.44 0.30
N SER A 285 3.77 -7.34 -0.40
CA SER A 285 3.43 -7.20 -1.81
C SER A 285 4.11 -8.26 -2.68
N ASN A 286 5.40 -8.52 -2.47
CA ASN A 286 6.14 -9.56 -3.19
C ASN A 286 5.60 -10.98 -2.93
N TYR A 287 5.11 -11.25 -1.72
CA TYR A 287 4.40 -12.50 -1.42
C TYR A 287 3.18 -12.68 -2.33
N PHE A 288 2.35 -11.65 -2.46
CA PHE A 288 1.18 -11.69 -3.33
C PHE A 288 1.58 -11.79 -4.81
N ALA A 289 2.61 -11.08 -5.25
CA ALA A 289 3.12 -11.18 -6.62
C ALA A 289 3.56 -12.63 -6.95
N LYS A 290 4.35 -13.25 -6.09
CA LYS A 290 4.83 -14.63 -6.28
C LYS A 290 3.71 -15.68 -6.27
N LYS A 291 2.69 -15.49 -5.42
CA LYS A 291 1.60 -16.46 -5.25
C LYS A 291 0.32 -16.09 -6.01
N PHE A 292 0.34 -15.03 -6.83
CA PHE A 292 -0.87 -14.47 -7.45
C PHE A 292 -1.70 -15.50 -8.22
N ASN A 293 -1.05 -16.40 -8.94
CA ASN A 293 -1.73 -17.42 -9.75
C ASN A 293 -2.44 -18.50 -8.91
N ALA A 294 -2.05 -18.68 -7.66
CA ALA A 294 -2.67 -19.65 -6.75
C ALA A 294 -3.99 -19.15 -6.14
N PHE A 295 -4.28 -17.85 -6.20
CA PHE A 295 -5.50 -17.27 -5.66
C PHE A 295 -6.69 -17.46 -6.60
N THR A 296 -7.90 -17.55 -6.03
CA THR A 296 -9.17 -17.57 -6.78
C THR A 296 -9.42 -16.26 -7.51
N ALA A 297 -10.38 -16.25 -8.43
CA ALA A 297 -10.75 -15.03 -9.17
C ALA A 297 -11.27 -13.92 -8.21
N GLU A 298 -12.05 -14.30 -7.21
CA GLU A 298 -12.58 -13.41 -6.19
C GLU A 298 -11.46 -12.82 -5.31
N GLU A 299 -10.54 -13.64 -4.83
CA GLU A 299 -9.40 -13.18 -4.03
C GLU A 299 -8.48 -12.23 -4.82
N LYS A 300 -8.27 -12.48 -6.11
CA LYS A 300 -7.49 -11.62 -7.00
C LYS A 300 -8.09 -10.21 -7.13
N VAL A 301 -9.40 -10.06 -7.02
CA VAL A 301 -10.05 -8.74 -7.01
C VAL A 301 -9.62 -7.97 -5.76
N PHE A 302 -9.72 -8.55 -4.58
CA PHE A 302 -9.27 -7.92 -3.32
C PHE A 302 -7.78 -7.60 -3.35
N ILE A 303 -6.95 -8.52 -3.83
CA ILE A 303 -5.49 -8.32 -3.90
C ILE A 303 -5.14 -7.13 -4.81
N ARG A 304 -5.81 -6.98 -5.96
CA ARG A 304 -5.60 -5.84 -6.87
C ARG A 304 -6.12 -4.52 -6.31
N GLU A 305 -7.18 -4.55 -5.51
CA GLU A 305 -7.67 -3.37 -4.80
C GLU A 305 -6.65 -2.90 -3.74
N ILE A 306 -6.06 -3.84 -2.99
CA ILE A 306 -5.06 -3.55 -1.94
C ILE A 306 -3.72 -3.13 -2.55
N PHE A 307 -3.30 -3.79 -3.63
CA PHE A 307 -2.04 -3.55 -4.34
C PHE A 307 -2.29 -3.25 -5.83
N PRO A 308 -2.73 -2.04 -6.20
CA PRO A 308 -3.07 -1.71 -7.59
C PRO A 308 -1.89 -1.85 -8.57
N ASN A 309 -0.67 -1.69 -8.07
CA ASN A 309 0.58 -1.76 -8.85
C ASN A 309 1.36 -3.06 -8.60
N LEU A 310 0.68 -4.15 -8.25
CA LEU A 310 1.32 -5.44 -7.99
C LEU A 310 2.03 -5.95 -9.24
N ASP A 311 3.35 -6.13 -9.18
CA ASP A 311 4.14 -6.73 -10.25
C ASP A 311 4.02 -8.26 -10.20
N ILE A 312 3.03 -8.79 -10.88
CA ILE A 312 2.86 -10.24 -11.09
C ILE A 312 3.76 -10.66 -12.23
N GLY A 313 5.06 -10.84 -11.96
CA GLY A 313 6.06 -11.21 -12.95
C GLY A 313 5.49 -12.10 -14.07
N SER A 314 5.66 -11.65 -15.32
CA SER A 314 5.17 -12.37 -16.51
C SER A 314 5.70 -13.80 -16.51
N GLU A 315 4.80 -14.80 -16.57
CA GLU A 315 5.20 -16.16 -16.98
C GLU A 315 5.99 -16.11 -18.31
N PRO A 316 7.07 -16.89 -18.43
CA PRO A 316 7.80 -16.97 -19.70
C PRO A 316 7.00 -17.83 -20.68
N ASN A 317 5.86 -17.38 -21.14
CA ASN A 317 5.17 -17.77 -22.37
C ASN A 317 3.74 -17.22 -22.37
N SER A 318 3.57 -16.07 -22.88
CA SER A 318 2.57 -15.63 -23.85
C SER A 318 2.45 -14.12 -23.81
N THR A 319 2.72 -13.51 -24.94
CA THR A 319 2.42 -12.12 -25.30
C THR A 319 2.99 -11.05 -24.36
N GLN A 320 3.99 -10.34 -24.87
CA GLN A 320 4.50 -9.07 -24.38
C GLN A 320 3.37 -8.28 -23.69
N SER A 321 3.52 -8.06 -22.37
CA SER A 321 2.72 -7.05 -21.67
C SER A 321 3.04 -5.71 -22.34
N THR A 322 2.16 -5.29 -23.20
CA THR A 322 2.28 -4.01 -23.89
C THR A 322 2.22 -2.90 -22.81
N PRO A 323 3.03 -1.82 -22.95
CA PRO A 323 3.01 -0.66 -22.06
C PRO A 323 1.65 0.05 -21.97
N PHE A 324 0.63 -0.46 -22.67
CA PHE A 324 -0.66 0.17 -22.95
C PHE A 324 -1.84 -0.38 -22.11
N GLN A 325 -1.60 -1.26 -21.13
CA GLN A 325 -2.67 -1.88 -20.32
C GLN A 325 -2.81 -1.24 -18.92
N ARG A 326 -3.13 0.06 -18.87
CA ARG A 326 -3.62 0.73 -17.65
C ARG A 326 -4.79 1.63 -18.02
N ASP A 327 -5.96 1.04 -18.01
CA ASP A 327 -7.16 1.52 -18.71
C ASP A 327 -8.14 2.24 -17.79
N MET A 328 -7.73 3.33 -17.14
CA MET A 328 -8.69 4.22 -16.49
C MET A 328 -9.23 5.30 -17.44
N GLY A 329 -8.50 5.61 -18.51
CA GLY A 329 -8.90 6.59 -19.49
C GLY A 329 -9.11 8.01 -18.96
N TYR A 330 -9.81 8.80 -19.73
CA TYR A 330 -10.29 10.12 -19.32
C TYR A 330 -11.54 9.97 -18.45
N ASP A 331 -11.49 10.49 -17.23
CA ASP A 331 -12.62 10.56 -16.33
C ASP A 331 -13.41 11.85 -16.55
N SER A 332 -14.61 11.74 -17.10
CA SER A 332 -15.50 12.87 -17.35
C SER A 332 -16.01 13.55 -16.07
N THR A 333 -15.86 12.90 -14.91
CA THR A 333 -16.30 13.41 -13.61
C THR A 333 -15.16 13.93 -12.75
N PHE A 334 -13.94 13.98 -13.29
CA PHE A 334 -12.72 14.39 -12.59
C PHE A 334 -12.83 15.75 -11.84
N LEU A 335 -13.60 16.69 -12.38
CA LEU A 335 -13.86 17.98 -11.74
C LEU A 335 -15.09 17.99 -10.80
N GLY A 336 -15.67 16.82 -10.52
CA GLY A 336 -16.88 16.63 -9.74
C GLY A 336 -18.11 16.38 -10.61
N LEU A 337 -19.13 15.74 -10.01
CA LEU A 337 -20.34 15.31 -10.73
C LEU A 337 -21.12 16.49 -11.35
N GLU A 338 -21.08 17.65 -10.73
CA GLU A 338 -21.76 18.88 -11.22
C GLU A 338 -21.00 19.57 -12.36
N THR A 339 -19.70 19.25 -12.52
CA THR A 339 -18.81 19.83 -13.54
C THR A 339 -18.36 18.76 -14.52
N ARG A 340 -19.27 17.87 -14.90
CA ARG A 340 -18.98 16.79 -15.84
C ARG A 340 -18.61 17.31 -17.23
N VAL A 341 -17.50 16.81 -17.80
CA VAL A 341 -17.04 17.13 -19.15
C VAL A 341 -16.95 15.83 -19.94
N ASP A 342 -17.94 15.56 -20.79
CA ASP A 342 -17.96 14.36 -21.61
C ASP A 342 -16.98 14.46 -22.80
N LEU A 343 -16.56 13.29 -23.32
CA LEU A 343 -15.74 13.24 -24.54
C LEU A 343 -16.50 13.87 -25.73
N PRO A 344 -15.79 14.55 -26.65
CA PRO A 344 -16.38 15.07 -27.86
C PRO A 344 -17.11 14.01 -28.66
N GLN A 345 -18.33 14.31 -29.12
CA GLN A 345 -19.10 13.44 -30.00
C GLN A 345 -18.56 13.50 -31.43
N LEU A 346 -18.29 12.34 -32.02
CA LEU A 346 -17.89 12.26 -33.43
C LEU A 346 -19.10 12.35 -34.35
N SER A 347 -18.97 13.07 -35.46
CA SER A 347 -19.96 13.02 -36.56
C SER A 347 -19.96 11.64 -37.19
N ASP A 348 -21.03 11.34 -37.92
CA ASP A 348 -21.15 10.05 -38.62
C ASP A 348 -20.09 9.87 -39.73
N GLU A 349 -19.58 10.95 -40.28
CA GLU A 349 -18.46 10.94 -41.21
C GLU A 349 -17.15 10.60 -40.49
N MET A 350 -16.92 11.22 -39.36
CA MET A 350 -15.70 10.92 -38.55
C MET A 350 -15.70 9.47 -38.08
N LYS A 351 -16.87 8.93 -37.68
CA LYS A 351 -16.99 7.52 -37.25
C LYS A 351 -16.64 6.53 -38.35
N LYS A 352 -16.75 6.91 -39.64
CA LYS A 352 -16.32 6.04 -40.76
C LYS A 352 -14.81 5.96 -40.91
N ASP A 353 -14.09 6.92 -40.33
CA ASP A 353 -12.64 7.05 -40.48
C ASP A 353 -11.89 7.01 -39.13
N VAL A 354 -12.49 6.40 -38.08
CA VAL A 354 -11.78 6.12 -36.84
C VAL A 354 -11.08 4.76 -36.88
N SER A 355 -10.02 4.61 -36.09
CA SER A 355 -9.40 3.32 -35.83
C SER A 355 -10.16 2.60 -34.74
N TYR A 356 -10.82 1.49 -35.09
CA TYR A 356 -11.50 0.63 -34.14
C TYR A 356 -10.55 -0.41 -33.57
N MET A 357 -10.72 -0.69 -32.29
CA MET A 357 -10.12 -1.85 -31.60
C MET A 357 -10.93 -3.12 -31.88
N ASP A 358 -10.37 -4.29 -31.59
CA ASP A 358 -11.04 -5.59 -31.76
C ASP A 358 -12.33 -5.74 -30.95
N ASN A 359 -12.45 -5.03 -29.84
CA ASN A 359 -13.67 -4.99 -29.01
C ASN A 359 -14.78 -4.05 -29.54
N GLY A 360 -14.57 -3.42 -30.69
CA GLY A 360 -15.53 -2.48 -31.31
C GLY A 360 -15.50 -1.06 -30.75
N SER A 361 -14.67 -0.76 -29.75
CA SER A 361 -14.45 0.61 -29.27
C SER A 361 -13.46 1.35 -30.18
N TYR A 362 -13.57 2.67 -30.25
CA TYR A 362 -12.62 3.56 -30.93
C TYR A 362 -11.92 4.54 -29.93
N VAL A 363 -12.23 4.44 -28.64
CA VAL A 363 -11.57 5.25 -27.60
C VAL A 363 -10.43 4.43 -27.02
N LEU A 364 -9.22 4.92 -27.19
CA LEU A 364 -8.00 4.34 -26.66
C LEU A 364 -7.72 4.94 -25.27
N ASP A 365 -8.01 4.18 -24.24
CA ASP A 365 -7.79 4.61 -22.87
C ASP A 365 -6.35 4.32 -22.42
N TYR A 366 -5.76 5.29 -21.70
CA TYR A 366 -4.45 5.24 -21.08
C TYR A 366 -4.57 5.73 -19.63
N THR A 367 -3.48 5.76 -18.91
CA THR A 367 -3.48 6.31 -17.55
C THR A 367 -3.81 7.81 -17.58
N HIS A 368 -4.99 8.21 -17.08
CA HIS A 368 -5.49 9.59 -16.98
C HIS A 368 -5.79 10.32 -18.31
N PHE A 369 -5.75 9.64 -19.45
CA PHE A 369 -6.12 10.26 -20.72
C PHE A 369 -6.67 9.24 -21.72
N SER A 370 -7.44 9.73 -22.68
CA SER A 370 -7.96 8.95 -23.79
C SER A 370 -7.66 9.60 -25.13
N ILE A 371 -7.51 8.79 -26.17
CA ILE A 371 -7.22 9.24 -27.53
C ILE A 371 -8.25 8.61 -28.48
N VAL A 372 -8.66 9.38 -29.50
CA VAL A 372 -9.42 8.87 -30.63
C VAL A 372 -8.65 9.13 -31.91
N MET A 373 -8.25 8.06 -32.63
CA MET A 373 -7.41 8.14 -33.80
C MET A 373 -8.20 8.20 -35.10
N CYS A 374 -7.84 9.14 -35.99
CA CYS A 374 -8.25 9.17 -37.39
C CYS A 374 -7.39 8.19 -38.19
N ARG A 375 -8.03 7.19 -38.79
CA ARG A 375 -7.33 6.13 -39.51
C ARG A 375 -6.60 6.63 -40.76
N SER A 376 -7.27 7.42 -41.60
CA SER A 376 -6.70 7.88 -42.86
C SER A 376 -5.53 8.86 -42.68
N ARG A 377 -5.54 9.65 -41.61
CA ARG A 377 -4.50 10.64 -41.31
C ARG A 377 -3.41 10.14 -40.37
N CYS A 378 -3.64 8.98 -39.71
CA CYS A 378 -2.76 8.43 -38.66
C CYS A 378 -2.46 9.43 -37.54
N LEU A 379 -3.38 10.35 -37.26
CA LEU A 379 -3.31 11.40 -36.24
C LEU A 379 -4.55 11.34 -35.36
N ALA A 380 -4.47 11.85 -34.14
CA ALA A 380 -5.61 11.93 -33.25
C ALA A 380 -6.68 12.92 -33.80
N TYR A 381 -7.95 12.54 -33.72
CA TYR A 381 -9.06 13.51 -33.81
C TYR A 381 -9.06 14.42 -32.59
N PHE A 382 -8.87 13.83 -31.43
CA PHE A 382 -8.67 14.55 -30.16
C PHE A 382 -7.97 13.68 -29.14
N THR A 383 -7.43 14.33 -28.12
CA THR A 383 -6.97 13.74 -26.86
C THR A 383 -7.71 14.39 -25.73
N ALA A 384 -8.14 13.61 -24.74
CA ALA A 384 -8.76 14.11 -23.51
C ALA A 384 -7.91 13.65 -22.34
N VAL A 385 -7.53 14.58 -21.44
CA VAL A 385 -6.61 14.34 -20.34
C VAL A 385 -7.14 14.95 -19.05
N ASN A 386 -7.01 14.20 -17.95
CA ASN A 386 -7.22 14.71 -16.60
C ASN A 386 -5.88 15.19 -16.03
N ILE A 387 -5.79 16.47 -15.69
CA ILE A 387 -4.58 17.08 -15.16
C ILE A 387 -4.87 17.58 -13.74
N ASP A 388 -4.24 16.94 -12.76
CA ASP A 388 -4.22 17.42 -11.38
C ASP A 388 -2.89 18.13 -11.13
N GLY A 389 -2.92 19.47 -11.17
CA GLY A 389 -1.72 20.28 -10.93
C GLY A 389 -1.16 20.14 -9.52
N SER A 390 -1.95 19.66 -8.55
CA SER A 390 -1.48 19.38 -7.18
C SER A 390 -0.62 18.12 -7.10
N GLN A 391 -0.69 17.24 -8.13
CA GLN A 391 0.07 16.01 -8.24
C GLN A 391 1.18 16.07 -9.31
N ALA A 392 1.51 17.27 -9.79
CA ALA A 392 2.58 17.46 -10.77
C ALA A 392 3.91 16.91 -10.23
N LYS A 393 4.60 16.07 -11.02
CA LYS A 393 5.91 15.50 -10.67
C LYS A 393 6.96 15.94 -11.67
N ASN A 394 8.07 16.48 -11.17
CA ASN A 394 9.21 16.78 -12.04
C ASN A 394 9.98 15.49 -12.34
N ILE A 395 9.61 14.84 -13.43
CA ILE A 395 10.26 13.61 -13.87
C ILE A 395 11.47 13.96 -14.72
N LYS A 396 12.68 13.60 -14.26
CA LYS A 396 13.89 13.73 -15.07
C LYS A 396 13.69 12.95 -16.37
N ARG A 397 13.80 13.62 -17.52
CA ARG A 397 13.63 13.00 -18.81
C ARG A 397 14.66 11.90 -19.02
N SER A 398 14.21 10.65 -19.07
CA SER A 398 14.93 9.56 -19.73
C SER A 398 14.63 9.63 -21.23
N GLY A 399 15.49 9.04 -22.09
CA GLY A 399 15.25 9.01 -23.53
C GLY A 399 13.83 8.53 -23.87
N ASP A 400 13.20 9.17 -24.84
CA ASP A 400 11.86 8.81 -25.27
C ASP A 400 11.88 7.46 -25.99
N SER A 401 10.95 6.55 -25.61
CA SER A 401 10.71 5.29 -26.31
C SER A 401 9.40 5.39 -27.08
N TRP A 402 9.47 5.24 -28.40
CA TRP A 402 8.31 5.36 -29.28
C TRP A 402 7.85 3.96 -29.72
N ASN A 403 6.58 3.64 -29.43
CA ASN A 403 6.01 2.34 -29.73
C ASN A 403 4.65 2.50 -30.41
N PHE A 404 4.33 1.59 -31.35
CA PHE A 404 2.97 1.47 -31.86
C PHE A 404 2.03 0.95 -30.78
N ASP A 405 0.79 1.47 -30.77
CA ASP A 405 -0.26 0.89 -29.92
C ASP A 405 -0.80 -0.39 -30.59
N PRO A 406 -0.66 -1.55 -29.97
CA PRO A 406 -1.08 -2.81 -30.57
C PRO A 406 -2.61 -2.99 -30.63
N ARG A 407 -3.38 -2.14 -29.96
CA ARG A 407 -4.86 -2.21 -29.91
C ARG A 407 -5.52 -1.74 -31.21
N ILE A 408 -4.78 -1.00 -32.05
CA ILE A 408 -5.26 -0.52 -33.36
C ILE A 408 -4.27 -0.93 -34.47
N PRO A 409 -4.74 -1.02 -35.73
CA PRO A 409 -3.91 -1.40 -36.85
C PRO A 409 -2.67 -0.51 -37.01
N LYS A 410 -1.56 -1.11 -37.40
CA LYS A 410 -0.27 -0.40 -37.57
C LYS A 410 -0.35 0.65 -38.70
N ASP A 411 -1.16 0.40 -39.74
CA ASP A 411 -1.40 1.31 -40.87
C ASP A 411 -2.22 2.55 -40.50
N ALA A 412 -2.76 2.59 -39.27
CA ALA A 412 -3.45 3.74 -38.70
C ALA A 412 -2.54 4.61 -37.82
N GLN A 413 -1.22 4.36 -37.82
CA GLN A 413 -0.24 5.02 -36.97
C GLN A 413 1.02 5.34 -37.76
N TYR A 414 1.70 6.44 -37.43
CA TYR A 414 3.00 6.74 -37.98
C TYR A 414 4.14 6.24 -37.09
N GLY A 415 5.15 5.62 -37.68
CA GLY A 415 6.35 5.13 -37.02
C GLY A 415 7.63 5.87 -37.49
N ASP A 416 8.77 5.21 -37.30
CA ASP A 416 10.10 5.75 -37.64
C ASP A 416 10.22 6.16 -39.09
N GLU A 417 9.49 5.52 -39.99
CA GLU A 417 9.50 5.77 -41.44
C GLU A 417 9.11 7.21 -41.79
N LEU A 418 8.20 7.83 -41.02
CA LEU A 418 7.79 9.23 -41.27
C LEU A 418 8.88 10.23 -40.86
N TYR A 419 9.67 9.92 -39.84
CA TYR A 419 10.64 10.82 -39.24
C TYR A 419 12.08 10.60 -39.70
N ALA A 420 12.32 9.53 -40.48
CA ALA A 420 13.64 9.21 -40.97
C ALA A 420 14.09 10.18 -42.07
N LYS A 421 15.23 10.84 -41.88
CA LYS A 421 15.89 11.72 -42.85
C LYS A 421 15.09 12.95 -43.31
N ASN A 422 14.29 13.53 -42.39
CA ASN A 422 13.59 14.79 -42.61
C ASN A 422 13.67 15.67 -41.36
N ASP A 423 13.16 16.90 -41.47
CA ASP A 423 13.18 17.90 -40.36
C ASP A 423 11.97 17.83 -39.44
N LEU A 424 11.18 16.74 -39.51
CA LEU A 424 10.02 16.55 -38.64
C LEU A 424 10.43 15.97 -37.29
N ASP A 425 10.03 16.63 -36.22
CA ASP A 425 10.18 16.14 -34.86
C ASP A 425 8.93 15.37 -34.39
N ARG A 426 9.15 14.37 -33.52
CA ARG A 426 8.08 13.65 -32.85
C ARG A 426 7.54 14.48 -31.71
N GLY A 427 6.23 14.63 -31.65
CA GLY A 427 5.53 15.28 -30.57
C GLY A 427 4.67 14.32 -29.76
N HIS A 428 4.58 14.55 -28.45
CA HIS A 428 3.66 13.82 -27.59
C HIS A 428 2.23 14.31 -27.83
N LEU A 429 1.26 13.40 -27.96
CA LEU A 429 -0.17 13.74 -28.05
C LEU A 429 -0.71 14.27 -26.72
N VAL A 430 -0.13 13.85 -25.60
CA VAL A 430 -0.38 14.36 -24.26
C VAL A 430 0.95 14.74 -23.63
N ARG A 431 1.07 15.97 -23.17
CA ARG A 431 2.28 16.47 -22.53
C ARG A 431 2.51 15.74 -21.21
N ARG A 432 3.74 15.31 -20.94
CA ARG A 432 4.16 14.92 -19.60
C ARG A 432 4.24 16.19 -18.73
N LEU A 433 3.51 16.18 -17.64
CA LEU A 433 3.53 17.24 -16.61
C LEU A 433 4.32 16.74 -15.43
#